data_d0dd335469577f826e7b88e4ebe23f8b
#
_entry.id   d0dd335469577f826e7b88e4ebe23f8b
#
_cell.length_a   1.000
_cell.length_b   1.000
_cell.length_c   1.000
_cell.angle_alpha   90.00
_cell.angle_beta   90.00
_cell.angle_gamma   90.00
#
_symmetry.space_group_name_H-M   'P 1'
#
loop_
_entity.id
_entity.type
_entity.pdbx_description
1 polymer ?
#
loop_
_entity_poly.entity_id
_entity_poly.type
_entity_poly.pdbx_seq_one_letter_code
_entity_poly.pdbx_strand_id
1 'polypeptide(L)'
;MEKHFLIGLAFLVTLVSCHERTDKDISNKFIGTWTLVRCIAIQQDGTISFPYGEKPVGQILYDTKGNVMVEITNQEIKKFSSENPFLGTPDEIIPAYNGLLAYYGKYKILADSSIIVHSITASSFPNWVGQDQARRFEFKNNNLILRTPSISSVQYELTWEKIGKSK
;
A
#
# COMPACT_ATOMS: atom_id res chain seq x y z
N MET A 1 30.79 -63.12 -7.57
CA MET A 1 30.73 -62.51 -6.25
C MET A 1 31.18 -61.08 -6.37
N GLU A 2 30.26 -60.14 -6.27
CA GLU A 2 30.42 -58.88 -5.61
C GLU A 2 29.16 -58.04 -5.82
N LYS A 3 28.48 -57.78 -4.73
CA LYS A 3 27.30 -56.92 -4.68
C LYS A 3 27.78 -55.50 -4.39
N HIS A 4 27.59 -54.55 -5.29
CA HIS A 4 27.72 -53.12 -5.01
C HIS A 4 26.32 -52.48 -5.10
N PHE A 5 25.81 -52.20 -4.08
CA PHE A 5 25.26 -51.17 -3.24
C PHE A 5 25.04 -49.84 -3.98
N LEU A 6 23.78 -49.66 -4.35
CA LEU A 6 23.22 -48.37 -4.86
C LEU A 6 22.35 -47.81 -3.73
N ILE A 7 22.96 -46.93 -2.91
CA ILE A 7 22.24 -46.04 -1.99
C ILE A 7 22.79 -44.62 -2.21
N GLY A 8 21.92 -43.69 -2.52
CA GLY A 8 22.26 -42.29 -2.39
C GLY A 8 21.86 -41.41 -3.56
N LEU A 9 20.57 -41.12 -3.73
CA LEU A 9 20.10 -39.87 -4.33
C LEU A 9 18.60 -39.66 -4.02
N ALA A 10 18.26 -39.29 -2.82
CA ALA A 10 16.89 -38.94 -2.45
C ALA A 10 16.86 -37.93 -1.29
N PHE A 11 17.51 -36.75 -1.44
CA PHE A 11 17.38 -35.71 -0.42
C PHE A 11 17.72 -34.32 -0.94
N LEU A 12 16.93 -33.79 -1.89
CA LEU A 12 17.06 -32.35 -2.25
C LEU A 12 15.81 -31.74 -2.88
N VAL A 13 14.58 -32.09 -2.44
CA VAL A 13 13.36 -31.50 -3.04
C VAL A 13 12.45 -30.77 -2.03
N THR A 14 12.76 -30.75 -0.74
CA THR A 14 11.80 -30.28 0.28
C THR A 14 11.90 -28.81 0.67
N LEU A 15 12.94 -28.07 0.31
CA LEU A 15 13.14 -26.68 0.76
C LEU A 15 12.39 -25.63 -0.08
N VAL A 16 12.18 -25.88 -1.39
CA VAL A 16 11.52 -24.93 -2.29
C VAL A 16 10.03 -24.80 -1.98
N SER A 17 9.36 -25.88 -1.58
CA SER A 17 7.92 -25.90 -1.31
C SER A 17 7.50 -25.10 -0.08
N CYS A 18 8.40 -24.90 0.90
CA CYS A 18 8.08 -24.14 2.12
C CYS A 18 8.11 -22.61 1.84
N HIS A 19 9.04 -22.15 1.00
CA HIS A 19 9.17 -20.74 0.64
C HIS A 19 7.99 -20.23 -0.21
N GLU A 20 7.62 -20.96 -1.26
CA GLU A 20 6.48 -20.61 -2.12
C GLU A 20 5.14 -20.57 -1.36
N ARG A 21 4.96 -21.44 -0.37
CA ARG A 21 3.75 -21.46 0.45
C ARG A 21 3.64 -20.23 1.33
N THR A 22 4.75 -19.76 1.90
CA THR A 22 4.81 -18.56 2.74
C THR A 22 4.50 -17.29 1.94
N ASP A 23 5.07 -17.14 0.74
CA ASP A 23 4.83 -15.99 -0.14
C ASP A 23 3.37 -15.90 -0.59
N LYS A 24 2.76 -17.04 -0.94
CA LYS A 24 1.34 -17.10 -1.31
C LYS A 24 0.42 -16.73 -0.14
N ASP A 25 0.76 -17.15 1.07
CA ASP A 25 -0.02 -16.84 2.26
C ASP A 25 0.05 -15.35 2.61
N ILE A 26 1.22 -14.72 2.46
CA ILE A 26 1.38 -13.27 2.63
C ILE A 26 0.61 -12.52 1.55
N SER A 27 0.73 -12.92 0.29
CA SER A 27 0.03 -12.30 -0.84
C SER A 27 -1.49 -12.33 -0.65
N ASN A 28 -2.04 -13.46 -0.17
CA ASN A 28 -3.46 -13.61 0.10
C ASN A 28 -3.97 -12.67 1.20
N LYS A 29 -3.13 -12.29 2.16
CA LYS A 29 -3.51 -11.32 3.21
C LYS A 29 -3.81 -9.94 2.63
N PHE A 30 -3.07 -9.50 1.60
CA PHE A 30 -3.27 -8.20 0.96
C PHE A 30 -4.60 -8.12 0.22
N ILE A 31 -5.01 -9.20 -0.47
CA ILE A 31 -6.15 -9.20 -1.38
C ILE A 31 -7.43 -8.75 -0.70
N GLY A 32 -8.10 -7.78 -1.35
CA GLY A 32 -9.35 -7.18 -0.91
C GLY A 32 -9.27 -5.67 -0.81
N THR A 33 -10.32 -5.08 -0.25
CA THR A 33 -10.43 -3.64 -0.01
C THR A 33 -10.17 -3.34 1.46
N TRP A 34 -9.44 -2.26 1.70
CA TRP A 34 -9.07 -1.78 3.01
C TRP A 34 -9.49 -0.32 3.16
N THR A 35 -10.03 0.04 4.30
CA THR A 35 -10.39 1.42 4.67
C THR A 35 -9.25 2.06 5.44
N LEU A 36 -8.95 3.32 5.13
CA LEU A 36 -7.96 4.10 5.86
C LEU A 36 -8.47 4.43 7.25
N VAL A 37 -7.70 4.08 8.26
CA VAL A 37 -7.96 4.42 9.68
C VAL A 37 -7.19 5.67 10.08
N ARG A 38 -5.93 5.77 9.61
CA ARG A 38 -5.02 6.85 10.01
C ARG A 38 -3.94 7.06 8.94
N CYS A 39 -3.59 8.33 8.72
CA CYS A 39 -2.40 8.72 7.97
C CYS A 39 -1.63 9.78 8.76
N ILE A 40 -0.37 9.49 9.08
CA ILE A 40 0.51 10.42 9.79
C ILE A 40 1.78 10.65 9.01
N ALA A 41 2.30 11.86 9.14
CA ALA A 41 3.66 12.23 8.72
C ALA A 41 4.51 12.38 9.98
N ILE A 42 5.63 11.66 10.03
CA ILE A 42 6.58 11.63 11.15
C ILE A 42 7.86 12.32 10.69
N GLN A 43 8.19 13.42 11.33
CA GLN A 43 9.43 14.16 11.06
C GLN A 43 10.63 13.50 11.75
N GLN A 44 11.84 13.89 11.37
CA GLN A 44 13.06 13.34 11.93
C GLN A 44 13.21 13.60 13.45
N ASP A 45 12.64 14.68 13.95
CA ASP A 45 12.60 15.02 15.39
C ASP A 45 11.50 14.30 16.15
N GLY A 46 10.71 13.44 15.51
CA GLY A 46 9.59 12.71 16.08
C GLY A 46 8.26 13.50 16.07
N THR A 47 8.24 14.73 15.56
CA THR A 47 7.00 15.50 15.42
C THR A 47 6.04 14.79 14.46
N ILE A 48 4.77 14.70 14.86
CA ILE A 48 3.69 14.07 14.09
C ILE A 48 2.75 15.13 13.56
N SER A 49 2.35 15.00 12.28
CA SER A 49 1.31 15.79 11.65
C SER A 49 0.35 14.90 10.85
N PHE A 50 -0.80 15.47 10.47
CA PHE A 50 -1.89 14.77 9.79
C PHE A 50 -2.13 15.40 8.42
N PRO A 51 -1.44 14.94 7.36
CA PRO A 51 -1.49 15.58 6.04
C PRO A 51 -2.89 15.55 5.38
N TYR A 52 -3.72 14.58 5.77
CA TYR A 52 -5.11 14.45 5.30
C TYR A 52 -6.13 14.64 6.42
N GLY A 53 -5.79 15.43 7.46
CA GLY A 53 -6.62 15.62 8.65
C GLY A 53 -6.52 14.44 9.63
N GLU A 54 -7.10 14.63 10.83
CA GLU A 54 -7.10 13.60 11.88
C GLU A 54 -8.00 12.40 11.56
N LYS A 55 -9.01 12.63 10.72
CA LYS A 55 -10.00 11.63 10.28
C LYS A 55 -10.01 11.55 8.74
N PRO A 56 -8.93 11.03 8.12
CA PRO A 56 -8.89 10.91 6.68
C PRO A 56 -9.91 9.88 6.19
N VAL A 57 -10.40 10.05 4.97
CA VAL A 57 -11.13 9.00 4.26
C VAL A 57 -10.25 8.46 3.15
N GLY A 58 -10.28 7.15 2.98
CA GLY A 58 -9.54 6.54 1.89
C GLY A 58 -9.78 5.06 1.79
N GLN A 59 -9.46 4.53 0.64
CA GLN A 59 -9.45 3.11 0.37
C GLN A 59 -8.20 2.70 -0.39
N ILE A 60 -7.74 1.48 -0.09
CA ILE A 60 -6.77 0.78 -0.91
C ILE A 60 -7.35 -0.57 -1.30
N LEU A 61 -7.22 -0.93 -2.56
CA LEU A 61 -7.67 -2.20 -3.11
C LEU A 61 -6.47 -2.93 -3.70
N TYR A 62 -6.33 -4.20 -3.34
CA TYR A 62 -5.42 -5.14 -3.97
C TYR A 62 -6.22 -6.29 -4.58
N ASP A 63 -6.06 -6.55 -5.88
CA ASP A 63 -6.72 -7.67 -6.54
C ASP A 63 -5.79 -8.88 -6.75
N THR A 64 -6.38 -10.01 -7.14
CA THR A 64 -5.66 -11.26 -7.42
C THR A 64 -4.82 -11.21 -8.71
N LYS A 65 -4.98 -10.16 -9.53
CA LYS A 65 -4.26 -9.95 -10.79
C LYS A 65 -3.05 -9.02 -10.63
N GLY A 66 -2.73 -8.64 -9.38
CA GLY A 66 -1.62 -7.75 -9.07
C GLY A 66 -1.92 -6.28 -9.33
N ASN A 67 -3.20 -5.86 -9.37
CA ASN A 67 -3.55 -4.46 -9.48
C ASN A 67 -3.71 -3.84 -8.08
N VAL A 68 -3.32 -2.58 -7.96
CA VAL A 68 -3.53 -1.74 -6.78
C VAL A 68 -4.24 -0.43 -7.19
N MET A 69 -5.19 0.00 -6.37
CA MET A 69 -5.84 1.31 -6.46
C MET A 69 -5.88 1.93 -5.08
N VAL A 70 -5.53 3.20 -4.99
CA VAL A 70 -5.50 3.98 -3.75
C VAL A 70 -6.19 5.30 -3.98
N GLU A 71 -7.05 5.67 -3.03
CA GLU A 71 -7.57 7.01 -2.90
C GLU A 71 -7.57 7.41 -1.42
N ILE A 72 -7.08 8.61 -1.13
CA ILE A 72 -7.06 9.22 0.20
C ILE A 72 -7.52 10.66 0.05
N THR A 73 -8.47 11.07 0.87
CA THR A 73 -8.97 12.44 0.85
C THR A 73 -9.15 13.00 2.26
N ASN A 74 -8.92 14.29 2.40
CA ASN A 74 -9.28 15.04 3.59
C ASN A 74 -10.78 15.39 3.55
N GLN A 75 -11.53 14.99 4.57
CA GLN A 75 -12.97 15.27 4.66
C GLN A 75 -13.30 16.74 4.94
N GLU A 76 -12.35 17.54 5.41
CA GLU A 76 -12.54 18.93 5.78
C GLU A 76 -12.47 19.89 4.59
N ILE A 77 -12.24 19.36 3.36
CA ILE A 77 -12.23 20.18 2.14
C ILE A 77 -13.63 20.72 1.88
N LYS A 78 -13.72 22.04 1.73
CA LYS A 78 -14.98 22.72 1.42
C LYS A 78 -15.45 22.32 0.01
N LYS A 79 -16.77 22.21 -0.14
CA LYS A 79 -17.38 22.04 -1.47
C LYS A 79 -17.12 23.27 -2.32
N PHE A 80 -16.98 23.04 -3.64
CA PHE A 80 -16.88 24.12 -4.60
C PHE A 80 -18.21 24.89 -4.69
N SER A 81 -18.13 26.16 -4.97
CA SER A 81 -19.30 27.01 -5.27
C SER A 81 -19.96 26.63 -6.60
N SER A 82 -19.20 26.06 -7.52
CA SER A 82 -19.67 25.56 -8.82
C SER A 82 -19.99 24.07 -8.75
N GLU A 83 -21.09 23.63 -9.35
CA GLU A 83 -21.39 22.21 -9.59
C GLU A 83 -20.54 21.61 -10.73
N ASN A 84 -19.83 22.44 -11.50
CA ASN A 84 -18.91 21.98 -12.52
C ASN A 84 -17.51 21.79 -11.94
N PRO A 85 -16.96 20.57 -11.94
CA PRO A 85 -15.65 20.27 -11.34
C PRO A 85 -14.47 20.98 -12.02
N PHE A 86 -14.68 21.57 -13.20
CA PHE A 86 -13.66 22.32 -13.94
C PHE A 86 -13.70 23.84 -13.68
N LEU A 87 -14.64 24.34 -12.87
CA LEU A 87 -14.85 25.76 -12.61
C LEU A 87 -14.64 26.15 -11.15
N GLY A 88 -13.68 25.52 -10.47
CA GLY A 88 -13.28 25.93 -9.12
C GLY A 88 -12.42 27.19 -9.14
N THR A 89 -12.54 28.00 -8.07
CA THR A 89 -11.60 29.09 -7.82
C THR A 89 -10.24 28.54 -7.32
N PRO A 90 -9.14 29.30 -7.42
CA PRO A 90 -7.86 28.87 -6.84
C PRO A 90 -7.93 28.50 -5.36
N ASP A 91 -8.71 29.20 -4.56
CA ASP A 91 -8.90 28.96 -3.12
C ASP A 91 -9.70 27.69 -2.83
N GLU A 92 -10.44 27.17 -3.82
CA GLU A 92 -11.13 25.87 -3.75
C GLU A 92 -10.26 24.74 -4.30
N ILE A 93 -9.57 24.97 -5.44
CA ILE A 93 -8.78 23.95 -6.13
C ILE A 93 -7.53 23.57 -5.34
N ILE A 94 -6.80 24.55 -4.79
CA ILE A 94 -5.53 24.29 -4.09
C ILE A 94 -5.73 23.38 -2.87
N PRO A 95 -6.67 23.65 -1.94
CA PRO A 95 -6.94 22.74 -0.83
C PRO A 95 -7.46 21.37 -1.29
N ALA A 96 -8.30 21.33 -2.32
CA ALA A 96 -8.84 20.08 -2.87
C ALA A 96 -7.71 19.20 -3.44
N TYR A 97 -6.79 19.79 -4.20
CA TYR A 97 -5.63 19.07 -4.72
C TYR A 97 -4.68 18.59 -3.60
N ASN A 98 -4.34 19.46 -2.64
CA ASN A 98 -3.45 19.13 -1.54
C ASN A 98 -4.05 18.08 -0.58
N GLY A 99 -5.37 18.03 -0.48
CA GLY A 99 -6.09 17.08 0.33
C GLY A 99 -6.46 15.78 -0.37
N LEU A 100 -5.99 15.54 -1.60
CA LEU A 100 -6.26 14.34 -2.39
C LEU A 100 -4.97 13.64 -2.79
N LEU A 101 -4.89 12.34 -2.55
CA LEU A 101 -3.94 11.44 -3.21
C LEU A 101 -4.72 10.29 -3.83
N ALA A 102 -4.65 10.18 -5.15
CA ALA A 102 -5.23 9.06 -5.88
C ALA A 102 -4.21 8.49 -6.87
N TYR A 103 -4.10 7.17 -6.92
CA TYR A 103 -3.30 6.49 -7.93
C TYR A 103 -3.75 5.06 -8.14
N TYR A 104 -3.37 4.49 -9.27
CA TYR A 104 -3.49 3.06 -9.53
C TYR A 104 -2.29 2.54 -10.30
N GLY A 105 -2.12 1.21 -10.28
CA GLY A 105 -1.05 0.54 -11.00
C GLY A 105 -0.99 -0.94 -10.66
N LYS A 106 0.22 -1.46 -10.68
CA LYS A 106 0.53 -2.85 -10.29
C LYS A 106 1.19 -2.89 -8.93
N TYR A 107 1.10 -4.05 -8.25
CA TYR A 107 1.88 -4.27 -7.04
C TYR A 107 2.69 -5.56 -7.11
N LYS A 108 3.80 -5.56 -6.37
CA LYS A 108 4.63 -6.74 -6.12
C LYS A 108 5.01 -6.79 -4.64
N ILE A 109 4.95 -7.97 -4.06
CA ILE A 109 5.33 -8.20 -2.66
C ILE A 109 6.73 -8.83 -2.64
N LEU A 110 7.60 -8.29 -1.80
CA LEU A 110 8.92 -8.81 -1.47
C LEU A 110 8.85 -9.28 0.00
N ALA A 111 8.36 -10.52 0.20
CA ALA A 111 7.97 -11.02 1.50
C ALA A 111 9.13 -11.06 2.50
N ASP A 112 10.32 -11.51 2.08
CA ASP A 112 11.53 -11.62 2.92
C ASP A 112 11.96 -10.28 3.53
N SER A 113 11.72 -9.17 2.83
CA SER A 113 12.06 -7.82 3.28
C SER A 113 10.88 -7.05 3.85
N SER A 114 9.68 -7.66 3.89
CA SER A 114 8.42 -7.00 4.28
C SER A 114 8.18 -5.70 3.52
N ILE A 115 8.42 -5.73 2.20
CA ILE A 115 8.21 -4.60 1.30
C ILE A 115 7.12 -4.96 0.29
N ILE A 116 6.19 -4.03 0.07
CA ILE A 116 5.30 -4.02 -1.10
C ILE A 116 5.69 -2.85 -1.99
N VAL A 117 5.78 -3.09 -3.29
CA VAL A 117 6.12 -2.09 -4.29
C VAL A 117 4.88 -1.83 -5.13
N HIS A 118 4.48 -0.57 -5.25
CA HIS A 118 3.43 -0.12 -6.15
C HIS A 118 4.07 0.54 -7.38
N SER A 119 3.93 -0.09 -8.55
CA SER A 119 4.37 0.44 -9.84
C SER A 119 3.24 1.28 -10.44
N ILE A 120 3.39 2.59 -10.44
CA ILE A 120 2.30 3.54 -10.67
C ILE A 120 2.03 3.73 -12.17
N THR A 121 0.79 3.48 -12.59
CA THR A 121 0.34 3.73 -13.96
C THR A 121 -0.23 5.14 -14.13
N ALA A 122 -1.03 5.61 -13.18
CA ALA A 122 -1.56 6.97 -13.15
C ALA A 122 -1.69 7.46 -11.71
N SER A 123 -1.56 8.77 -11.50
CA SER A 123 -1.59 9.40 -10.18
C SER A 123 -2.07 10.84 -10.26
N SER A 124 -2.77 11.31 -9.20
CA SER A 124 -3.04 12.74 -8.98
C SER A 124 -1.75 13.54 -8.76
N PHE A 125 -0.66 12.90 -8.28
CA PHE A 125 0.67 13.50 -8.23
C PHE A 125 1.49 13.04 -9.45
N PRO A 126 1.67 13.89 -10.48
CA PRO A 126 2.22 13.49 -11.77
C PRO A 126 3.61 12.85 -11.71
N ASN A 127 4.44 13.25 -10.75
CA ASN A 127 5.82 12.76 -10.63
C ASN A 127 5.90 11.26 -10.26
N TRP A 128 4.80 10.65 -9.82
CA TRP A 128 4.79 9.22 -9.52
C TRP A 128 4.47 8.34 -10.73
N VAL A 129 3.95 8.91 -11.81
CA VAL A 129 3.62 8.15 -13.01
C VAL A 129 4.86 7.48 -13.59
N GLY A 130 4.80 6.16 -13.80
CA GLY A 130 5.93 5.35 -14.27
C GLY A 130 6.99 5.06 -13.21
N GLN A 131 6.76 5.43 -11.94
CA GLN A 131 7.70 5.21 -10.84
C GLN A 131 7.23 4.08 -9.91
N ASP A 132 8.20 3.43 -9.27
CA ASP A 132 7.98 2.45 -8.22
C ASP A 132 7.95 3.13 -6.85
N GLN A 133 6.89 2.83 -6.10
CA GLN A 133 6.67 3.34 -4.76
C GLN A 133 6.78 2.20 -3.74
N ALA A 134 7.94 2.03 -3.14
CA ALA A 134 8.16 1.01 -2.11
C ALA A 134 7.50 1.41 -0.78
N ARG A 135 6.93 0.43 -0.07
CA ARG A 135 6.34 0.56 1.26
C ARG A 135 6.78 -0.61 2.12
N ARG A 136 7.31 -0.35 3.30
CA ARG A 136 7.43 -1.40 4.32
C ARG A 136 6.05 -1.73 4.84
N PHE A 137 5.68 -3.00 4.90
CA PHE A 137 4.40 -3.43 5.44
C PHE A 137 4.54 -4.19 6.75
N GLU A 138 3.49 -4.11 7.56
CA GLU A 138 3.29 -4.88 8.77
C GLU A 138 1.80 -5.22 8.90
N PHE A 139 1.49 -6.48 9.24
CA PHE A 139 0.14 -6.87 9.65
C PHE A 139 0.07 -6.96 11.17
N LYS A 140 -0.78 -6.13 11.80
CA LYS A 140 -0.93 -6.06 13.25
C LYS A 140 -2.40 -5.85 13.63
N ASN A 141 -2.93 -6.66 14.54
CA ASN A 141 -4.31 -6.53 15.04
C ASN A 141 -5.35 -6.42 13.90
N ASN A 142 -5.22 -7.24 12.87
CA ASN A 142 -6.06 -7.24 11.67
C ASN A 142 -5.92 -6.00 10.76
N ASN A 143 -4.99 -5.09 11.08
CA ASN A 143 -4.67 -3.93 10.27
C ASN A 143 -3.45 -4.20 9.38
N LEU A 144 -3.43 -3.55 8.22
CA LEU A 144 -2.26 -3.39 7.36
C LEU A 144 -1.65 -2.01 7.64
N ILE A 145 -0.40 -1.99 8.07
CA ILE A 145 0.37 -0.75 8.26
C ILE A 145 1.36 -0.63 7.11
N LEU A 146 1.33 0.49 6.40
CA LEU A 146 2.26 0.81 5.32
C LEU A 146 3.10 2.03 5.69
N ARG A 147 4.42 1.89 5.60
CA ARG A 147 5.38 2.98 5.86
C ARG A 147 6.16 3.31 4.61
N THR A 148 6.24 4.60 4.26
CA THR A 148 7.09 5.04 3.15
C THR A 148 8.56 5.02 3.58
N PRO A 149 9.52 4.98 2.64
CA PRO A 149 10.86 5.49 2.91
C PRO A 149 10.79 6.95 3.40
N SER A 150 11.81 7.40 4.11
CA SER A 150 11.91 8.82 4.47
C SER A 150 12.14 9.66 3.21
N ILE A 151 11.27 10.64 2.98
CA ILE A 151 11.33 11.57 1.86
C ILE A 151 11.50 12.98 2.45
N SER A 152 12.59 13.65 2.14
CA SER A 152 12.91 14.99 2.71
C SER A 152 12.78 15.03 4.24
N SER A 153 13.32 13.99 4.92
CA SER A 153 13.27 13.83 6.38
C SER A 153 11.87 13.55 6.97
N VAL A 154 10.88 13.23 6.15
CA VAL A 154 9.52 12.87 6.60
C VAL A 154 9.22 11.43 6.18
N GLN A 155 8.71 10.64 7.11
CA GLN A 155 8.17 9.30 6.86
C GLN A 155 6.65 9.33 7.02
N TYR A 156 5.93 8.73 6.09
CA TYR A 156 4.48 8.56 6.20
C TYR A 156 4.15 7.15 6.70
N GLU A 157 3.25 7.06 7.67
CA GLU A 157 2.67 5.81 8.14
C GLU A 157 1.15 5.84 7.93
N LEU A 158 0.65 4.81 7.25
CA LEU A 158 -0.75 4.64 6.94
C LEU A 158 -1.25 3.34 7.56
N THR A 159 -2.32 3.42 8.34
CA THR A 159 -2.98 2.26 8.96
C THR A 159 -4.30 2.01 8.24
N TRP A 160 -4.48 0.78 7.78
CA TRP A 160 -5.63 0.33 7.01
C TRP A 160 -6.32 -0.84 7.71
N GLU A 161 -7.64 -0.80 7.78
CA GLU A 161 -8.49 -1.87 8.28
C GLU A 161 -9.16 -2.61 7.12
N LYS A 162 -9.16 -3.95 7.16
CA LYS A 162 -9.75 -4.75 6.08
C LYS A 162 -11.26 -4.65 6.12
N ILE A 163 -11.89 -4.29 4.99
CA ILE A 163 -13.33 -4.33 4.86
C ILE A 163 -13.77 -5.81 4.89
N GLY A 164 -14.53 -6.19 5.91
CA GLY A 164 -15.06 -7.53 6.04
C GLY A 164 -16.01 -7.85 4.90
N LYS A 165 -16.15 -9.15 4.53
CA LYS A 165 -17.28 -9.59 3.71
C LYS A 165 -18.55 -9.26 4.49
N SER A 166 -19.45 -8.44 3.90
CA SER A 166 -20.81 -8.33 4.41
C SER A 166 -21.36 -9.74 4.62
N LYS A 167 -21.81 -10.03 5.83
CA LYS A 167 -22.51 -11.29 6.16
C LYS A 167 -23.80 -11.37 5.39
#